data_e02365aba87c039be8d20483e5576e9f
#
_entry.id   e02365aba87c039be8d20483e5576e9f
#
_cell.length_a   1.000
_cell.length_b   1.000
_cell.length_c   1.000
_cell.angle_alpha   90.00
_cell.angle_beta   90.00
_cell.angle_gamma   90.00
#
_symmetry.space_group_name_H-M   'P 1'
#
loop_
_entity.id
_entity.type
_entity.pdbx_description
1 polymer ?
#
loop_
_entity_poly.entity_id
_entity_poly.type
_entity_poly.pdbx_seq_one_letter_code
_entity_poly.pdbx_strand_id
1 'polypeptide(L)'
;YVARFATSAGKLRAYLQRKLRERGFVEDEAPDLDALIGKFVERGYVDDESYGRAKAGDLAARGYGARRVEQALRAAGIGEELRHALEPGEHARRHAALVLARKRGFGPFERKPVVGGDEARKLREKRLAAMLRAGHDFDMARRVVEARSEKELEEWVAEAREDTA
;
A
#
# COMPACT_ATOMS: atom_id res chain seq x y z
N TYR A 1 2.35 -5.73 -24.20
CA TYR A 1 2.19 -5.73 -22.75
C TYR A 1 1.84 -4.34 -22.23
N VAL A 2 2.67 -3.35 -22.44
CA VAL A 2 2.45 -1.95 -21.98
C VAL A 2 1.19 -1.28 -22.55
N ALA A 3 0.77 -1.66 -23.75
CA ALA A 3 -0.47 -1.14 -24.35
C ALA A 3 -1.76 -1.66 -23.69
N ARG A 4 -1.66 -2.72 -22.88
CA ARG A 4 -2.81 -3.35 -22.23
C ARG A 4 -2.86 -3.15 -20.71
N PHE A 5 -1.71 -2.90 -20.09
CA PHE A 5 -1.59 -2.86 -18.64
C PHE A 5 -0.75 -1.67 -18.20
N ALA A 6 -1.28 -0.85 -17.30
CA ALA A 6 -0.48 0.11 -16.56
C ALA A 6 0.63 -0.65 -15.81
N THR A 7 1.88 -0.26 -16.03
CA THR A 7 3.04 -0.95 -15.49
C THR A 7 4.13 0.04 -15.11
N SER A 8 5.02 -0.36 -14.20
CA SER A 8 6.25 0.38 -13.89
C SER A 8 7.42 -0.09 -14.74
N ALA A 9 8.46 0.73 -14.84
CA ALA A 9 9.72 0.37 -15.49
C ALA A 9 10.33 -0.92 -14.89
N GLY A 10 10.30 -1.05 -13.55
CA GLY A 10 10.79 -2.25 -12.85
C GLY A 10 10.00 -3.51 -13.18
N LYS A 11 8.67 -3.41 -13.26
CA LYS A 11 7.83 -4.56 -13.66
C LYS A 11 8.03 -4.93 -15.13
N LEU A 12 8.16 -3.94 -16.01
CA LEU A 12 8.46 -4.16 -17.41
C LEU A 12 9.81 -4.87 -17.56
N ARG A 13 10.84 -4.43 -16.84
CA ARG A 13 12.15 -5.09 -16.79
C ARG A 13 12.05 -6.56 -16.39
N ALA A 14 11.39 -6.83 -15.26
CA ALA A 14 11.22 -8.19 -14.75
C ALA A 14 10.45 -9.09 -15.76
N TYR A 15 9.45 -8.54 -16.43
CA TYR A 15 8.72 -9.23 -17.50
C TYR A 15 9.63 -9.57 -18.68
N LEU A 16 10.39 -8.61 -19.20
CA LEU A 16 11.29 -8.81 -20.33
C LEU A 16 12.42 -9.81 -20.00
N GLN A 17 13.04 -9.69 -18.84
CA GLN A 17 14.06 -10.66 -18.37
C GLN A 17 13.51 -12.09 -18.30
N ARG A 18 12.27 -12.25 -17.80
CA ARG A 18 11.61 -13.55 -17.77
C ARG A 18 11.38 -14.08 -19.19
N LYS A 19 10.90 -13.23 -20.12
CA LYS A 19 10.65 -13.63 -21.49
C LYS A 19 11.92 -14.02 -22.24
N LEU A 20 13.02 -13.34 -22.02
CA LEU A 20 14.33 -13.71 -22.59
C LEU A 20 14.77 -15.08 -22.08
N ARG A 21 14.62 -15.36 -20.78
CA ARG A 21 14.95 -16.69 -20.22
C ARG A 21 14.06 -17.81 -20.76
N GLU A 22 12.75 -17.54 -20.91
CA GLU A 22 11.78 -18.55 -21.37
C GLU A 22 11.94 -18.90 -22.85
N ARG A 23 12.24 -17.91 -23.70
CA ARG A 23 12.25 -18.08 -25.16
C ARG A 23 13.65 -18.25 -25.75
N GLY A 24 14.67 -17.98 -24.97
CA GLY A 24 16.03 -17.84 -25.47
C GLY A 24 16.22 -16.56 -26.28
N PHE A 25 17.45 -16.31 -26.65
CA PHE A 25 17.85 -15.21 -27.51
C PHE A 25 18.78 -15.78 -28.59
N VAL A 26 18.55 -15.46 -29.83
CA VAL A 26 19.20 -16.10 -30.99
C VAL A 26 20.40 -15.27 -31.51
N GLU A 27 20.50 -14.01 -31.08
CA GLU A 27 21.59 -13.12 -31.50
C GLU A 27 22.79 -13.20 -30.55
N ASP A 28 23.98 -12.91 -31.05
CA ASP A 28 25.24 -13.01 -30.30
C ASP A 28 25.35 -12.04 -29.12
N GLU A 29 24.52 -10.99 -29.09
CA GLU A 29 24.53 -9.96 -28.06
C GLU A 29 23.16 -9.81 -27.40
N ALA A 30 23.12 -9.89 -26.06
CA ALA A 30 21.88 -9.71 -25.30
C ALA A 30 21.31 -8.29 -25.47
N PRO A 31 19.98 -8.13 -25.62
CA PRO A 31 19.39 -6.80 -25.81
C PRO A 31 19.62 -5.91 -24.59
N ASP A 32 19.98 -4.66 -24.83
CA ASP A 32 20.03 -3.62 -23.80
C ASP A 32 18.61 -3.28 -23.33
N LEU A 33 18.20 -3.93 -22.23
CA LEU A 33 16.87 -3.70 -21.65
C LEU A 33 16.72 -2.30 -21.08
N ASP A 34 17.79 -1.68 -20.63
CA ASP A 34 17.75 -0.32 -20.06
C ASP A 34 17.46 0.70 -21.15
N ALA A 35 18.16 0.61 -22.27
CA ALA A 35 17.91 1.46 -23.44
C ALA A 35 16.47 1.26 -23.99
N LEU A 36 16.00 0.00 -24.01
CA LEU A 36 14.63 -0.29 -24.46
C LEU A 36 13.57 0.30 -23.51
N ILE A 37 13.72 0.12 -22.20
CA ILE A 37 12.79 0.65 -21.19
C ILE A 37 12.81 2.17 -21.20
N GLY A 38 13.98 2.79 -21.32
CA GLY A 38 14.13 4.25 -21.46
C GLY A 38 13.29 4.82 -22.59
N LYS A 39 13.29 4.19 -23.76
CA LYS A 39 12.43 4.58 -24.89
C LYS A 39 10.94 4.49 -24.59
N PHE A 40 10.50 3.51 -23.77
CA PHE A 40 9.10 3.41 -23.35
C PHE A 40 8.72 4.51 -22.35
N VAL A 41 9.64 4.87 -21.46
CA VAL A 41 9.45 6.00 -20.52
C VAL A 41 9.39 7.32 -21.27
N GLU A 42 10.34 7.60 -22.15
CA GLU A 42 10.38 8.82 -22.97
C GLU A 42 9.11 9.02 -23.81
N ARG A 43 8.52 7.93 -24.30
CA ARG A 43 7.28 7.96 -25.08
C ARG A 43 6.01 7.97 -24.22
N GLY A 44 6.13 8.00 -22.90
CA GLY A 44 5.00 8.00 -21.96
C GLY A 44 4.22 6.67 -21.88
N TYR A 45 4.75 5.57 -22.44
CA TYR A 45 4.13 4.25 -22.30
C TYR A 45 4.35 3.63 -20.92
N VAL A 46 5.33 4.09 -20.20
CA VAL A 46 5.65 3.72 -18.83
C VAL A 46 5.84 5.00 -18.03
N ASP A 47 5.06 5.15 -16.97
CA ASP A 47 5.09 6.29 -16.06
C ASP A 47 5.02 5.76 -14.62
N ASP A 48 6.20 5.73 -13.97
CA ASP A 48 6.37 5.22 -12.62
C ASP A 48 5.63 6.08 -11.59
N GLU A 49 5.52 7.40 -11.80
CA GLU A 49 4.80 8.29 -10.89
C GLU A 49 3.30 8.02 -10.95
N SER A 50 2.71 8.02 -12.13
CA SER A 50 1.27 7.73 -12.30
C SER A 50 0.93 6.32 -11.83
N TYR A 51 1.76 5.33 -12.13
CA TYR A 51 1.60 3.97 -11.65
C TYR A 51 1.68 3.89 -10.12
N GLY A 52 2.69 4.50 -9.53
CA GLY A 52 2.93 4.49 -8.08
C GLY A 52 1.79 5.18 -7.33
N ARG A 53 1.34 6.34 -7.81
CA ARG A 53 0.21 7.10 -7.24
C ARG A 53 -1.09 6.29 -7.27
N ALA A 54 -1.42 5.69 -8.42
CA ALA A 54 -2.60 4.84 -8.55
C ALA A 54 -2.53 3.61 -7.64
N LYS A 55 -1.36 2.98 -7.53
CA LYS A 55 -1.13 1.81 -6.67
C LYS A 55 -1.26 2.15 -5.19
N ALA A 56 -0.68 3.26 -4.76
CA ALA A 56 -0.79 3.75 -3.38
C ALA A 56 -2.25 4.07 -3.03
N GLY A 57 -2.96 4.78 -3.91
CA GLY A 57 -4.38 5.10 -3.74
C GLY A 57 -5.28 3.85 -3.64
N ASP A 58 -5.10 2.86 -4.51
CA ASP A 58 -5.85 1.59 -4.46
C ASP A 58 -5.64 0.86 -3.12
N LEU A 59 -4.39 0.77 -2.65
CA LEU A 59 -4.09 0.12 -1.38
C LEU A 59 -4.70 0.87 -0.20
N ALA A 60 -4.59 2.20 -0.16
CA ALA A 60 -5.18 3.03 0.89
C ALA A 60 -6.72 2.91 0.91
N ALA A 61 -7.38 2.94 -0.25
CA ALA A 61 -8.83 2.75 -0.37
C ALA A 61 -9.29 1.36 0.11
N ARG A 62 -8.41 0.38 0.09
CA ARG A 62 -8.65 -0.97 0.63
C ARG A 62 -8.33 -1.09 2.11
N GLY A 63 -7.81 -0.05 2.74
CA GLY A 63 -7.48 0.00 4.16
C GLY A 63 -6.07 -0.50 4.51
N TYR A 64 -5.14 -0.56 3.54
CA TYR A 64 -3.76 -0.92 3.82
C TYR A 64 -2.95 0.30 4.30
N GLY A 65 -2.08 0.08 5.29
CA GLY A 65 -1.22 1.11 5.87
C GLY A 65 0.03 1.40 5.05
N ALA A 66 0.76 2.45 5.46
CA ALA A 66 1.92 2.99 4.76
C ALA A 66 3.03 1.97 4.48
N ARG A 67 3.31 1.07 5.43
CA ARG A 67 4.30 -0.01 5.22
C ARG A 67 3.92 -0.95 4.09
N ARG A 68 2.64 -1.26 3.94
CA ARG A 68 2.17 -2.12 2.85
C ARG A 68 2.22 -1.41 1.51
N VAL A 69 1.93 -0.10 1.48
CA VAL A 69 2.09 0.74 0.29
C VAL A 69 3.55 0.76 -0.15
N GLU A 70 4.46 1.07 0.77
CA GLU A 70 5.91 1.10 0.50
C GLU A 70 6.43 -0.24 -0.04
N GLN A 71 6.06 -1.36 0.59
CA GLN A 71 6.42 -2.70 0.12
C GLN A 71 5.92 -2.98 -1.30
N ALA A 72 4.69 -2.56 -1.62
CA ALA A 72 4.12 -2.78 -2.95
C ALA A 72 4.81 -1.93 -4.03
N LEU A 73 5.18 -0.68 -3.71
CA LEU A 73 5.93 0.19 -4.62
C LEU A 73 7.35 -0.33 -4.83
N ARG A 74 8.02 -0.77 -3.79
CA ARG A 74 9.35 -1.42 -3.87
C ARG A 74 9.29 -2.68 -4.73
N ALA A 75 8.31 -3.54 -4.52
CA ALA A 75 8.12 -4.76 -5.33
C ALA A 75 7.79 -4.45 -6.80
N ALA A 76 7.25 -3.27 -7.09
CA ALA A 76 7.04 -2.78 -8.45
C ALA A 76 8.30 -2.15 -9.07
N GLY A 77 9.41 -2.09 -8.33
CA GLY A 77 10.66 -1.48 -8.79
C GLY A 77 10.64 0.04 -8.87
N ILE A 78 9.74 0.69 -8.13
CA ILE A 78 9.70 2.15 -8.00
C ILE A 78 10.94 2.61 -7.22
N GLY A 79 11.64 3.62 -7.72
CA GLY A 79 12.84 4.19 -7.11
C GLY A 79 12.57 4.77 -5.72
N GLU A 80 13.59 4.83 -4.87
CA GLU A 80 13.47 5.24 -3.47
C GLU A 80 12.95 6.66 -3.31
N GLU A 81 13.48 7.59 -4.08
CA GLU A 81 13.07 9.00 -4.07
C GLU A 81 11.57 9.14 -4.37
N LEU A 82 11.08 8.46 -5.40
CA LEU A 82 9.67 8.49 -5.76
C LEU A 82 8.80 7.76 -4.73
N ARG A 83 9.28 6.66 -4.13
CA ARG A 83 8.53 5.99 -3.04
C ARG A 83 8.36 6.93 -1.85
N HIS A 84 9.39 7.69 -1.50
CA HIS A 84 9.33 8.68 -0.43
C HIS A 84 8.36 9.82 -0.77
N ALA A 85 8.39 10.32 -2.01
CA ALA A 85 7.44 11.34 -2.47
C ALA A 85 5.98 10.86 -2.50
N LEU A 86 5.75 9.54 -2.61
CA LEU A 86 4.43 8.91 -2.61
C LEU A 86 4.01 8.37 -1.24
N GLU A 87 4.77 8.63 -0.20
CA GLU A 87 4.41 8.21 1.16
C GLU A 87 3.08 8.89 1.58
N PRO A 88 2.09 8.12 2.08
CA PRO A 88 0.82 8.70 2.48
C PRO A 88 1.00 9.60 3.70
N GLY A 89 0.47 10.81 3.61
CA GLY A 89 0.41 11.75 4.73
C GLY A 89 -0.48 11.25 5.87
N GLU A 90 -0.41 11.94 7.01
CA GLU A 90 -1.05 11.49 8.26
C GLU A 90 -2.56 11.28 8.12
N HIS A 91 -3.27 12.19 7.47
CA HIS A 91 -4.71 12.04 7.21
C HIS A 91 -5.02 10.76 6.40
N ALA A 92 -4.27 10.50 5.33
CA ALA A 92 -4.48 9.31 4.49
C ALA A 92 -4.16 8.02 5.27
N ARG A 93 -3.17 8.03 6.14
CA ARG A 93 -2.79 6.91 7.01
C ARG A 93 -3.90 6.60 8.02
N ARG A 94 -4.42 7.62 8.72
CA ARG A 94 -5.53 7.48 9.67
C ARG A 94 -6.81 7.02 8.98
N HIS A 95 -7.12 7.59 7.82
CA HIS A 95 -8.28 7.20 7.03
C HIS A 95 -8.21 5.72 6.58
N ALA A 96 -7.06 5.26 6.09
CA ALA A 96 -6.87 3.85 5.72
C ALA A 96 -7.06 2.90 6.92
N ALA A 97 -6.61 3.30 8.12
CA ALA A 97 -6.81 2.53 9.34
C ALA A 97 -8.31 2.41 9.71
N LEU A 98 -9.05 3.51 9.60
CA LEU A 98 -10.51 3.54 9.79
C LEU A 98 -11.23 2.64 8.78
N VAL A 99 -10.86 2.70 7.49
CA VAL A 99 -11.43 1.84 6.44
C VAL A 99 -11.23 0.36 6.76
N LEU A 100 -10.02 -0.02 7.20
CA LEU A 100 -9.74 -1.40 7.60
C LEU A 100 -10.57 -1.83 8.80
N ALA A 101 -10.70 -0.95 9.81
CA ALA A 101 -11.48 -1.21 11.02
C ALA A 101 -12.95 -1.50 10.70
N ARG A 102 -13.59 -0.64 9.91
CA ARG A 102 -14.96 -0.84 9.43
C ARG A 102 -15.12 -2.16 8.68
N LYS A 103 -14.22 -2.43 7.74
CA LYS A 103 -14.26 -3.64 6.91
C LYS A 103 -14.09 -4.92 7.70
N ARG A 104 -13.25 -4.91 8.73
CA ARG A 104 -12.90 -6.08 9.54
C ARG A 104 -13.69 -6.20 10.84
N GLY A 105 -14.45 -5.18 11.21
CA GLY A 105 -15.19 -5.15 12.47
C GLY A 105 -14.24 -5.03 13.68
N PHE A 106 -13.28 -4.11 13.63
CA PHE A 106 -12.34 -3.87 14.74
C PHE A 106 -12.81 -2.67 15.58
N GLY A 107 -12.48 -2.68 16.88
CA GLY A 107 -12.83 -1.62 17.80
C GLY A 107 -14.35 -1.37 17.86
N PRO A 108 -14.84 -0.15 17.59
CA PRO A 108 -16.27 0.16 17.70
C PRO A 108 -17.16 -0.50 16.65
N PHE A 109 -16.56 -1.16 15.62
CA PHE A 109 -17.31 -1.87 14.58
C PHE A 109 -17.55 -3.34 14.89
N GLU A 110 -17.28 -3.77 16.12
CA GLU A 110 -17.54 -5.14 16.56
C GLU A 110 -19.03 -5.45 16.61
N ARG A 111 -19.42 -6.55 15.96
CA ARG A 111 -20.81 -7.02 16.01
C ARG A 111 -21.16 -7.70 17.33
N LYS A 112 -20.17 -8.31 17.97
CA LYS A 112 -20.31 -9.03 19.26
C LYS A 112 -19.09 -8.70 20.11
N PRO A 113 -19.14 -7.62 20.89
CA PRO A 113 -18.04 -7.27 21.78
C PRO A 113 -17.85 -8.33 22.86
N VAL A 114 -16.61 -8.77 23.03
CA VAL A 114 -16.20 -9.64 24.13
C VAL A 114 -15.79 -8.77 25.30
N VAL A 115 -16.50 -8.86 26.40
CA VAL A 115 -16.29 -8.03 27.59
C VAL A 115 -15.43 -8.76 28.61
N GLY A 116 -14.18 -8.31 28.76
CA GLY A 116 -13.28 -8.76 29.84
C GLY A 116 -12.65 -10.15 29.65
N GLY A 117 -11.74 -10.49 30.54
CA GLY A 117 -11.09 -11.79 30.61
C GLY A 117 -10.02 -12.07 29.54
N ASP A 118 -9.52 -13.29 29.55
CA ASP A 118 -8.46 -13.77 28.67
C ASP A 118 -8.87 -13.79 27.19
N GLU A 119 -10.14 -14.03 26.90
CA GLU A 119 -10.66 -14.04 25.53
C GLU A 119 -10.62 -12.63 24.92
N ALA A 120 -11.03 -11.62 25.65
CA ALA A 120 -10.96 -10.23 25.20
C ALA A 120 -9.52 -9.80 24.93
N ARG A 121 -8.57 -10.19 25.80
CA ARG A 121 -7.15 -9.94 25.61
C ARG A 121 -6.62 -10.60 24.33
N LYS A 122 -6.86 -11.89 24.15
CA LYS A 122 -6.44 -12.64 22.94
C LYS A 122 -7.02 -12.06 21.68
N LEU A 123 -8.28 -11.63 21.71
CA LEU A 123 -8.94 -11.03 20.57
C LEU A 123 -8.35 -9.66 20.22
N ARG A 124 -8.05 -8.85 21.24
CA ARG A 124 -7.35 -7.57 21.07
C ARG A 124 -5.97 -7.77 20.43
N GLU A 125 -5.16 -8.69 20.93
CA GLU A 125 -3.84 -9.03 20.38
C GLU A 125 -3.95 -9.49 18.92
N LYS A 126 -4.93 -10.33 18.61
CA LYS A 126 -5.19 -10.79 17.24
C LYS A 126 -5.52 -9.64 16.28
N ARG A 127 -6.29 -8.65 16.73
CA ARG A 127 -6.66 -7.47 15.94
C ARG A 127 -5.48 -6.53 15.73
N LEU A 128 -4.71 -6.25 16.79
CA LEU A 128 -3.46 -5.51 16.67
C LEU A 128 -2.53 -6.15 15.65
N ALA A 129 -2.31 -7.45 15.75
CA ALA A 129 -1.49 -8.18 14.78
C ALA A 129 -2.04 -8.12 13.35
N ALA A 130 -3.37 -8.10 13.17
CA ALA A 130 -3.98 -7.95 11.86
C ALA A 130 -3.76 -6.55 11.26
N MET A 131 -3.85 -5.50 12.07
CA MET A 131 -3.54 -4.12 11.66
C MET A 131 -2.08 -3.96 11.26
N LEU A 132 -1.16 -4.51 12.07
CA LEU A 132 0.29 -4.50 11.78
C LEU A 132 0.62 -5.23 10.47
N ARG A 133 0.01 -6.39 10.23
CA ARG A 133 0.16 -7.13 8.96
C ARG A 133 -0.42 -6.37 7.76
N ALA A 134 -1.43 -5.56 7.97
CA ALA A 134 -1.97 -4.68 6.94
C ALA A 134 -1.09 -3.44 6.67
N GLY A 135 -0.02 -3.24 7.44
CA GLY A 135 0.99 -2.20 7.24
C GLY A 135 0.78 -0.93 8.06
N HIS A 136 -0.13 -0.93 9.03
CA HIS A 136 -0.27 0.16 9.99
C HIS A 136 0.82 0.08 11.07
N ASP A 137 1.20 1.21 11.64
CA ASP A 137 2.06 1.22 12.81
C ASP A 137 1.30 0.82 14.10
N PHE A 138 2.04 0.59 15.17
CA PHE A 138 1.48 0.10 16.42
C PHE A 138 0.53 1.10 17.07
N ASP A 139 0.86 2.40 17.04
CA ASP A 139 0.05 3.42 17.70
C ASP A 139 -1.28 3.62 16.97
N MET A 140 -1.28 3.63 15.65
CA MET A 140 -2.51 3.62 14.85
C MET A 140 -3.34 2.37 15.10
N ALA A 141 -2.71 1.19 15.10
CA ALA A 141 -3.39 -0.07 15.35
C ALA A 141 -4.05 -0.07 16.74
N ARG A 142 -3.33 0.39 17.75
CA ARG A 142 -3.83 0.50 19.13
C ARG A 142 -4.98 1.49 19.21
N ARG A 143 -4.82 2.69 18.61
CA ARG A 143 -5.87 3.73 18.59
C ARG A 143 -7.18 3.20 18.02
N VAL A 144 -7.11 2.47 16.92
CA VAL A 144 -8.28 1.87 16.27
C VAL A 144 -8.92 0.77 17.10
N VAL A 145 -8.12 -0.16 17.62
CA VAL A 145 -8.63 -1.33 18.37
C VAL A 145 -9.21 -0.94 19.72
N GLU A 146 -8.71 0.11 20.35
CA GLU A 146 -9.14 0.60 21.66
C GLU A 146 -10.20 1.71 21.60
N ALA A 147 -10.54 2.20 20.40
CA ALA A 147 -11.54 3.24 20.24
C ALA A 147 -12.92 2.79 20.75
N ARG A 148 -13.62 3.69 21.41
CA ARG A 148 -14.91 3.41 22.05
C ARG A 148 -16.11 3.67 21.13
N SER A 149 -15.95 4.53 20.15
CA SER A 149 -17.00 4.88 19.21
C SER A 149 -16.45 5.19 17.81
N GLU A 150 -17.32 5.03 16.81
CA GLU A 150 -17.01 5.42 15.43
C GLU A 150 -16.70 6.93 15.34
N LYS A 151 -17.48 7.75 16.04
CA LYS A 151 -17.28 9.20 16.10
C LYS A 151 -15.87 9.58 16.58
N GLU A 152 -15.36 8.91 17.60
CA GLU A 152 -14.00 9.12 18.10
C GLU A 152 -12.95 8.90 17.00
N LEU A 153 -13.11 7.86 16.17
CA LEU A 153 -12.19 7.60 15.07
C LEU A 153 -12.36 8.58 13.91
N GLU A 154 -13.58 9.02 13.62
CA GLU A 154 -13.83 10.02 12.59
C GLU A 154 -13.24 11.39 12.98
N GLU A 155 -13.39 11.81 14.23
CA GLU A 155 -12.75 13.02 14.77
C GLU A 155 -11.23 12.91 14.68
N TRP A 156 -10.65 11.79 15.11
CA TRP A 156 -9.21 11.54 15.00
C TRP A 156 -8.68 11.60 13.55
N VAL A 157 -9.45 11.13 12.58
CA VAL A 157 -9.10 11.27 11.15
C VAL A 157 -9.19 12.72 10.71
N ALA A 158 -10.22 13.45 11.16
CA ALA A 158 -10.44 14.86 10.79
C ALA A 158 -9.34 15.79 11.33
N GLU A 159 -8.88 15.59 12.56
CA GLU A 159 -7.78 16.34 13.17
C GLU A 159 -6.55 16.40 12.26
N ALA A 160 -6.19 15.31 11.60
CA ALA A 160 -5.03 15.25 10.72
C ALA A 160 -5.17 16.05 9.41
N ARG A 161 -6.34 16.60 9.10
CA ARG A 161 -6.52 17.53 7.97
C ARG A 161 -6.13 18.95 8.35
N GLU A 162 -6.36 19.33 9.61
CA GLU A 162 -6.10 20.67 10.12
C GLU A 162 -4.59 20.89 10.32
N ASP A 163 -3.85 19.84 10.67
CA ASP A 163 -2.39 19.90 10.85
C ASP A 163 -1.59 20.08 9.53
N THR A 164 -2.26 20.01 8.37
CA THR A 164 -1.61 20.06 7.04
C THR A 164 -1.90 21.39 6.29
N ALA A 165 -2.72 22.27 6.86
CA ALA A 165 -3.09 23.57 6.32
C ALA A 165 -2.25 24.70 6.93
#